data_a5ce9dda31554a3a5966fd62bcb41a1b
#
_entry.id   a5ce9dda31554a3a5966fd62bcb41a1b
#
_cell.length_a   1.000
_cell.length_b   1.000
_cell.length_c   1.000
_cell.angle_alpha   90.00
_cell.angle_beta   90.00
_cell.angle_gamma   90.00
#
_symmetry.space_group_name_H-M   'P 1'
#
loop_
_entity.id
_entity.type
_entity.pdbx_description
1 polymer ?
#
loop_
_entity_poly.entity_id
_entity_poly.type
_entity_poly.pdbx_seq_one_letter_code
_entity_poly.pdbx_strand_id
1 'polypeptide(L)'
;MKKLKIYLDTSVISHLDAPDRLDWEQDTRRLWKEIQTGEYEVYISPVVIGEVMDCAEPKRSVLLGYLSVIQYTELQRTDEVLELATRYLDAKILRQKSFDDCQHIAYACVYNCDMLVSWNFKHMVNIKTISGVKSVNALVGYREIPIYTPTILISGGTEDDT
;
A
#
# COMPACT_ATOMS: atom_id res chain seq x y z
N MET A 1 -13.85 -10.57 -15.87
CA MET A 1 -13.54 -10.77 -14.46
C MET A 1 -13.35 -9.45 -13.75
N LYS A 2 -13.76 -9.39 -12.51
CA LYS A 2 -13.60 -8.19 -11.69
C LYS A 2 -12.11 -7.99 -11.36
N LYS A 3 -11.58 -6.78 -11.59
CA LYS A 3 -10.20 -6.44 -11.26
C LYS A 3 -10.00 -6.42 -9.76
N LEU A 4 -8.81 -6.81 -9.30
CA LEU A 4 -8.43 -6.68 -7.90
C LEU A 4 -8.22 -5.20 -7.55
N LYS A 5 -8.77 -4.81 -6.42
CA LYS A 5 -8.58 -3.48 -5.85
C LYS A 5 -7.36 -3.51 -4.94
N ILE A 6 -6.31 -2.82 -5.32
CA ILE A 6 -5.09 -2.77 -4.54
C ILE A 6 -4.86 -1.37 -3.97
N TYR A 7 -4.53 -1.31 -2.69
CA TYR A 7 -4.08 -0.09 -2.05
C TYR A 7 -2.55 -0.08 -2.04
N LEU A 8 -1.96 1.00 -2.50
CA LEU A 8 -0.51 1.18 -2.49
C LEU A 8 -0.12 2.13 -1.35
N ASP A 9 0.75 1.68 -0.46
CA ASP A 9 1.34 2.60 0.51
C ASP A 9 2.48 3.39 -0.13
N THR A 10 3.02 4.34 0.60
CA THR A 10 4.06 5.24 0.09
C THR A 10 5.34 4.50 -0.27
N SER A 11 5.65 3.40 0.43
CA SER A 11 6.87 2.63 0.16
C SER A 11 6.91 2.06 -1.27
N VAL A 12 5.75 1.67 -1.81
CA VAL A 12 5.65 1.17 -3.18
C VAL A 12 5.99 2.29 -4.18
N ILE A 13 5.38 3.46 -4.00
CA ILE A 13 5.67 4.61 -4.87
C ILE A 13 7.16 4.99 -4.78
N SER A 14 7.68 5.05 -3.56
CA SER A 14 9.08 5.44 -3.31
C SER A 14 10.09 4.50 -3.98
N HIS A 15 9.78 3.20 -4.07
CA HIS A 15 10.68 2.21 -4.66
C HIS A 15 10.65 2.18 -6.18
N LEU A 16 9.86 3.02 -6.82
CA LEU A 16 10.00 3.29 -8.27
C LEU A 16 11.32 4.00 -8.59
N ASP A 17 11.90 4.68 -7.60
CA ASP A 17 13.19 5.35 -7.69
C ASP A 17 14.01 4.99 -6.45
N ALA A 18 14.65 3.83 -6.48
CA ALA A 18 15.40 3.27 -5.36
C ALA A 18 16.72 2.66 -5.82
N PRO A 19 17.73 3.50 -6.18
CA PRO A 19 19.01 3.01 -6.72
C PRO A 19 19.81 2.17 -5.71
N ASP A 20 19.51 2.27 -4.43
CA ASP A 20 20.09 1.45 -3.36
C ASP A 20 19.45 0.07 -3.23
N ARG A 21 18.28 -0.15 -3.86
CA ARG A 21 17.56 -1.43 -3.85
C ARG A 21 17.05 -1.77 -5.24
N LEU A 22 17.99 -2.09 -6.16
CA LEU A 22 17.67 -2.34 -7.57
C LEU A 22 16.70 -3.49 -7.78
N ASP A 23 16.75 -4.52 -6.95
CA ASP A 23 15.85 -5.67 -7.00
C ASP A 23 14.39 -5.23 -6.74
N TRP A 24 14.17 -4.44 -5.70
CA TRP A 24 12.83 -3.93 -5.37
C TRP A 24 12.35 -2.88 -6.38
N GLU A 25 13.27 -2.04 -6.85
CA GLU A 25 12.95 -1.06 -7.90
C GLU A 25 12.46 -1.75 -9.17
N GLN A 26 13.14 -2.81 -9.61
CA GLN A 26 12.74 -3.57 -10.79
C GLN A 26 11.37 -4.21 -10.64
N ASP A 27 11.12 -4.86 -9.50
CA ASP A 27 9.82 -5.48 -9.23
C ASP A 27 8.71 -4.43 -9.17
N THR A 28 8.98 -3.27 -8.58
CA THR A 28 8.02 -2.18 -8.49
C THR A 28 7.70 -1.61 -9.87
N ARG A 29 8.71 -1.42 -10.71
CA ARG A 29 8.52 -0.95 -12.10
C ARG A 29 7.77 -1.98 -12.94
N ARG A 30 7.98 -3.27 -12.70
CA ARG A 30 7.23 -4.32 -13.36
C ARG A 30 5.76 -4.29 -12.94
N LEU A 31 5.47 -4.12 -11.66
CA LEU A 31 4.11 -3.92 -11.18
C LEU A 31 3.46 -2.70 -11.84
N TRP A 32 4.22 -1.61 -12.00
CA TRP A 32 3.74 -0.39 -12.63
C TRP A 32 3.30 -0.63 -14.07
N LYS A 33 4.04 -1.42 -14.83
CA LYS A 33 3.66 -1.82 -16.18
C LYS A 33 2.36 -2.61 -16.20
N GLU A 34 2.19 -3.53 -15.26
CA GLU A 34 0.95 -4.31 -15.13
C GLU A 34 -0.24 -3.39 -14.77
N ILE A 35 -0.02 -2.41 -13.91
CA ILE A 35 -1.04 -1.39 -13.61
C ILE A 35 -1.40 -0.60 -14.87
N GLN A 36 -0.43 -0.18 -15.67
CA GLN A 36 -0.66 0.57 -16.91
C GLN A 36 -1.47 -0.23 -17.93
N THR A 37 -1.35 -1.55 -17.94
CA THR A 37 -2.15 -2.42 -18.81
C THR A 37 -3.56 -2.66 -18.29
N GLY A 38 -3.90 -2.12 -17.11
CA GLY A 38 -5.25 -2.17 -16.55
C GLY A 38 -5.59 -3.43 -15.78
N GLU A 39 -4.60 -4.16 -15.27
CA GLU A 39 -4.84 -5.41 -14.53
C GLU A 39 -5.43 -5.18 -13.13
N TYR A 40 -5.23 -3.98 -12.56
CA TYR A 40 -5.66 -3.66 -11.20
C TYR A 40 -6.44 -2.35 -11.14
N GLU A 41 -7.35 -2.24 -10.18
CA GLU A 41 -7.87 -0.95 -9.72
C GLU A 41 -6.96 -0.45 -8.59
N VAL A 42 -6.35 0.72 -8.76
CA VAL A 42 -5.37 1.27 -7.83
C VAL A 42 -5.99 2.35 -6.98
N TYR A 43 -5.73 2.26 -5.68
CA TYR A 43 -6.15 3.23 -4.68
C TYR A 43 -4.95 3.72 -3.89
N ILE A 44 -4.90 5.02 -3.67
CA ILE A 44 -3.96 5.68 -2.76
C ILE A 44 -4.73 6.64 -1.87
N SER A 45 -4.09 7.14 -0.84
CA SER A 45 -4.71 8.07 0.10
C SER A 45 -4.01 9.43 0.13
N PRO A 46 -4.61 10.44 0.79
CA PRO A 46 -3.93 11.71 1.02
C PRO A 46 -2.60 11.56 1.77
N VAL A 47 -2.44 10.51 2.58
CA VAL A 47 -1.18 10.23 3.28
C VAL A 47 -0.07 9.93 2.28
N VAL A 48 -0.36 9.13 1.24
CA VAL A 48 0.61 8.84 0.16
C VAL A 48 1.01 10.13 -0.55
N ILE A 49 0.05 10.92 -0.96
CA ILE A 49 0.33 12.19 -1.67
C ILE A 49 1.17 13.13 -0.79
N GLY A 50 0.80 13.27 0.48
CA GLY A 50 1.55 14.11 1.42
C GLY A 50 3.00 13.65 1.59
N GLU A 51 3.22 12.35 1.74
CA GLU A 51 4.57 11.80 1.89
C GLU A 51 5.41 11.95 0.61
N VAL A 52 4.78 11.79 -0.57
CA VAL A 52 5.47 12.03 -1.85
C VAL A 52 5.85 13.51 -1.98
N MET A 53 4.94 14.41 -1.63
CA MET A 53 5.21 15.85 -1.69
C MET A 53 6.30 16.30 -0.71
N ASP A 54 6.50 15.56 0.38
CA ASP A 54 7.56 15.82 1.35
C ASP A 54 8.94 15.32 0.91
N CYS A 55 9.01 14.52 -0.16
CA CYS A 55 10.29 14.08 -0.71
C CYS A 55 11.06 15.28 -1.30
N ALA A 56 12.40 15.26 -1.10
CA ALA A 56 13.26 16.24 -1.73
C ALA A 56 13.36 16.01 -3.25
N GLU A 57 13.66 17.09 -3.99
CA GLU A 57 14.00 16.97 -5.40
C GLU A 57 15.39 16.33 -5.57
N PRO A 58 15.66 15.54 -6.63
CA PRO A 58 14.77 15.31 -7.78
C PRO A 58 13.75 14.18 -7.60
N LYS A 59 13.81 13.44 -6.49
CA LYS A 59 12.95 12.28 -6.28
C LYS A 59 11.47 12.62 -6.36
N ARG A 60 11.04 13.71 -5.74
CA ARG A 60 9.63 14.14 -5.76
C ARG A 60 9.09 14.22 -7.19
N SER A 61 9.79 14.93 -8.09
CA SER A 61 9.36 15.06 -9.50
C SER A 61 9.33 13.73 -10.21
N VAL A 62 10.29 12.85 -9.96
CA VAL A 62 10.33 11.51 -10.55
C VAL A 62 9.11 10.70 -10.12
N LEU A 63 8.78 10.69 -8.83
CA LEU A 63 7.63 9.94 -8.31
C LEU A 63 6.30 10.49 -8.84
N LEU A 64 6.16 11.82 -8.91
CA LEU A 64 4.96 12.45 -9.50
C LEU A 64 4.82 12.08 -10.98
N GLY A 65 5.94 11.97 -11.71
CA GLY A 65 5.93 11.50 -13.09
C GLY A 65 5.39 10.08 -13.22
N TYR A 66 5.81 9.17 -12.35
CA TYR A 66 5.27 7.81 -12.33
C TYR A 66 3.78 7.77 -12.02
N LEU A 67 3.32 8.57 -11.07
CA LEU A 67 1.89 8.65 -10.74
C LEU A 67 1.05 9.19 -11.91
N SER A 68 1.62 10.10 -12.72
CA SER A 68 0.91 10.71 -13.83
C SER A 68 0.59 9.76 -14.98
N VAL A 69 1.26 8.59 -15.05
CA VAL A 69 1.07 7.63 -16.16
C VAL A 69 0.17 6.46 -15.80
N ILE A 70 -0.39 6.43 -14.61
CA ILE A 70 -1.35 5.41 -14.19
C ILE A 70 -2.70 6.04 -13.87
N GLN A 71 -3.75 5.22 -13.91
CA GLN A 71 -5.05 5.59 -13.39
C GLN A 71 -5.14 5.09 -11.95
N TYR A 72 -5.55 5.97 -11.05
CA TYR A 72 -5.77 5.63 -9.65
C TYR A 72 -6.90 6.47 -9.07
N THR A 73 -7.47 5.99 -7.97
CA THR A 73 -8.43 6.74 -7.19
C THR A 73 -7.77 7.21 -5.91
N GLU A 74 -7.81 8.50 -5.65
CA GLU A 74 -7.40 9.06 -4.36
C GLU A 74 -8.57 8.96 -3.40
N LEU A 75 -8.40 8.21 -2.32
CA LEU A 75 -9.42 8.01 -1.30
C LEU A 75 -9.57 9.26 -0.45
N GLN A 76 -10.76 9.45 0.11
CA GLN A 76 -11.04 10.59 0.96
C GLN A 76 -10.82 10.26 2.43
N ARG A 77 -10.24 11.20 3.16
CA ARG A 77 -10.11 11.11 4.60
C ARG A 77 -11.50 11.19 5.24
N THR A 78 -11.82 10.22 6.09
CA THR A 78 -13.08 10.16 6.82
C THR A 78 -12.84 9.91 8.30
N ASP A 79 -13.82 10.21 9.13
CA ASP A 79 -13.75 9.90 10.56
C ASP A 79 -13.62 8.40 10.78
N GLU A 80 -14.28 7.59 9.96
CA GLU A 80 -14.19 6.12 10.03
C GLU A 80 -12.77 5.62 9.83
N VAL A 81 -12.04 6.17 8.85
CA VAL A 81 -10.63 5.84 8.63
C VAL A 81 -9.79 6.19 9.85
N LEU A 82 -9.97 7.40 10.39
CA LEU A 82 -9.19 7.85 11.55
C LEU A 82 -9.51 7.05 12.81
N GLU A 83 -10.77 6.68 13.02
CA GLU A 83 -11.17 5.83 14.13
C GLU A 83 -10.51 4.45 14.06
N LEU A 84 -10.51 3.83 12.88
CA LEU A 84 -9.89 2.53 12.70
C LEU A 84 -8.37 2.61 12.89
N ALA A 85 -7.72 3.64 12.32
CA ALA A 85 -6.29 3.87 12.50
C ALA A 85 -5.94 4.05 13.98
N THR A 86 -6.76 4.78 14.73
CA THR A 86 -6.59 4.97 16.18
C THR A 86 -6.72 3.64 16.93
N ARG A 87 -7.64 2.77 16.52
CA ARG A 87 -7.77 1.45 17.12
C ARG A 87 -6.53 0.59 16.92
N TYR A 88 -5.90 0.66 15.75
CA TYR A 88 -4.64 -0.04 15.51
C TYR A 88 -3.53 0.52 16.39
N LEU A 89 -3.47 1.83 16.53
CA LEU A 89 -2.47 2.49 17.37
C LEU A 89 -2.65 2.10 18.85
N ASP A 90 -3.89 2.14 19.36
CA ASP A 90 -4.21 1.81 20.74
C ASP A 90 -3.97 0.33 21.06
N ALA A 91 -4.17 -0.54 20.10
CA ALA A 91 -3.86 -1.97 20.22
C ALA A 91 -2.36 -2.25 20.19
N LYS A 92 -1.52 -1.23 19.98
CA LYS A 92 -0.05 -1.34 19.94
C LYS A 92 0.45 -2.34 18.91
N ILE A 93 -0.28 -2.49 17.82
CA ILE A 93 0.12 -3.33 16.69
C ILE A 93 1.37 -2.74 16.04
N LEU A 94 1.39 -1.41 15.90
CA LEU A 94 2.49 -0.65 15.38
C LEU A 94 3.02 0.28 16.46
N ARG A 95 4.29 0.67 16.34
CA ARG A 95 4.87 1.64 17.26
C ARG A 95 4.15 2.99 17.11
N GLN A 96 4.07 3.75 18.21
CA GLN A 96 3.32 5.00 18.29
C GLN A 96 3.63 5.99 17.17
N LYS A 97 4.89 6.09 16.74
CA LYS A 97 5.32 6.98 15.65
C LYS A 97 4.91 6.51 14.26
N SER A 98 4.17 5.42 14.16
CA SER A 98 3.72 4.81 12.90
C SER A 98 2.24 5.05 12.64
N PHE A 99 1.70 6.20 13.07
CA PHE A 99 0.30 6.52 12.82
C PHE A 99 -0.03 6.57 11.33
N ASP A 100 0.90 7.05 10.50
CA ASP A 100 0.72 7.03 9.05
C ASP A 100 0.55 5.60 8.52
N ASP A 101 1.32 4.65 9.06
CA ASP A 101 1.17 3.24 8.69
C ASP A 101 -0.20 2.69 9.11
N CYS A 102 -0.67 3.06 10.30
CA CYS A 102 -2.03 2.72 10.74
C CYS A 102 -3.09 3.29 9.80
N GLN A 103 -2.90 4.51 9.31
CA GLN A 103 -3.81 5.12 8.34
C GLN A 103 -3.81 4.37 7.01
N HIS A 104 -2.66 3.97 6.49
CA HIS A 104 -2.60 3.19 5.25
C HIS A 104 -3.44 1.91 5.37
N ILE A 105 -3.31 1.19 6.46
CA ILE A 105 -4.09 -0.03 6.69
C ILE A 105 -5.59 0.30 6.80
N ALA A 106 -5.92 1.34 7.55
CA ALA A 106 -7.31 1.76 7.75
C ALA A 106 -7.99 2.17 6.44
N TYR A 107 -7.32 2.92 5.58
CA TYR A 107 -7.84 3.26 4.26
C TYR A 107 -8.17 2.02 3.45
N ALA A 108 -7.24 1.06 3.39
CA ALA A 108 -7.45 -0.17 2.64
C ALA A 108 -8.67 -0.95 3.15
N CYS A 109 -8.86 -1.01 4.46
CA CYS A 109 -9.97 -1.73 5.08
C CYS A 109 -11.31 -1.03 4.92
N VAL A 110 -11.38 0.27 5.21
CA VAL A 110 -12.63 1.05 5.14
C VAL A 110 -13.18 1.09 3.73
N TYR A 111 -12.31 1.21 2.73
CA TYR A 111 -12.72 1.25 1.33
C TYR A 111 -12.77 -0.12 0.66
N ASN A 112 -12.68 -1.20 1.43
CA ASN A 112 -12.80 -2.59 0.96
C ASN A 112 -11.85 -2.95 -0.17
N CYS A 113 -10.60 -2.52 -0.09
CA CYS A 113 -9.58 -2.99 -0.99
C CYS A 113 -9.33 -4.49 -0.79
N ASP A 114 -8.96 -5.18 -1.87
CA ASP A 114 -8.69 -6.61 -1.81
C ASP A 114 -7.35 -6.91 -1.14
N MET A 115 -6.41 -5.99 -1.22
CA MET A 115 -5.10 -6.13 -0.56
C MET A 115 -4.42 -4.77 -0.39
N LEU A 116 -3.49 -4.73 0.55
CA LEU A 116 -2.54 -3.64 0.72
C LEU A 116 -1.18 -4.09 0.21
N VAL A 117 -0.53 -3.27 -0.61
CA VAL A 117 0.78 -3.57 -1.18
C VAL A 117 1.82 -2.66 -0.52
N SER A 118 2.90 -3.25 -0.03
CA SER A 118 3.92 -2.52 0.72
C SER A 118 5.29 -3.19 0.62
N TRP A 119 6.34 -2.39 0.66
CA TRP A 119 7.72 -2.84 0.87
C TRP A 119 8.17 -2.72 2.33
N ASN A 120 7.31 -2.20 3.20
CA ASN A 120 7.67 -1.96 4.59
C ASN A 120 7.57 -3.24 5.42
N PHE A 121 8.64 -4.03 5.44
CA PHE A 121 8.68 -5.27 6.21
C PHE A 121 8.65 -5.02 7.72
N LYS A 122 9.18 -3.90 8.16
CA LYS A 122 9.26 -3.59 9.58
C LYS A 122 7.89 -3.31 10.20
N HIS A 123 7.03 -2.57 9.47
CA HIS A 123 5.75 -2.10 10.02
C HIS A 123 4.52 -2.72 9.36
N MET A 124 4.64 -3.29 8.17
CA MET A 124 3.49 -3.76 7.39
C MET A 124 3.54 -5.24 7.08
N VAL A 125 4.58 -5.70 6.38
CA VAL A 125 4.64 -7.06 5.84
C VAL A 125 5.34 -7.97 6.84
N ASN A 126 4.67 -8.25 7.95
CA ASN A 126 5.19 -9.15 8.97
C ASN A 126 4.03 -9.76 9.76
N ILE A 127 4.31 -10.89 10.40
CA ILE A 127 3.29 -11.68 11.10
C ILE A 127 2.63 -10.88 12.22
N LYS A 128 3.39 -10.09 12.98
CA LYS A 128 2.86 -9.31 14.10
C LYS A 128 1.81 -8.30 13.63
N THR A 129 2.12 -7.55 12.57
CA THR A 129 1.19 -6.57 11.99
C THR A 129 -0.02 -7.27 11.40
N ILE A 130 0.19 -8.28 10.57
CA ILE A 130 -0.89 -9.01 9.89
C ILE A 130 -1.86 -9.62 10.92
N SER A 131 -1.35 -10.31 11.94
CA SER A 131 -2.16 -10.92 12.98
C SER A 131 -2.87 -9.89 13.85
N GLY A 132 -2.20 -8.79 14.18
CA GLY A 132 -2.79 -7.73 14.98
C GLY A 132 -3.93 -7.01 14.25
N VAL A 133 -3.74 -6.70 12.98
CA VAL A 133 -4.78 -6.10 12.13
C VAL A 133 -5.98 -7.04 12.01
N LYS A 134 -5.72 -8.32 11.76
CA LYS A 134 -6.78 -9.34 11.70
C LYS A 134 -7.61 -9.36 12.98
N SER A 135 -6.96 -9.32 14.14
CA SER A 135 -7.64 -9.36 15.45
C SER A 135 -8.51 -8.12 15.67
N VAL A 136 -7.99 -6.92 15.39
CA VAL A 136 -8.75 -5.68 15.52
C VAL A 136 -9.92 -5.67 14.55
N ASN A 137 -9.70 -6.03 13.29
CA ASN A 137 -10.74 -6.05 12.27
C ASN A 137 -11.88 -6.99 12.65
N ALA A 138 -11.57 -8.16 13.22
CA ALA A 138 -12.60 -9.09 13.70
C ALA A 138 -13.46 -8.47 14.80
N LEU A 139 -12.87 -7.69 15.70
CA LEU A 139 -13.59 -7.04 16.79
C LEU A 139 -14.50 -5.90 16.31
N VAL A 140 -14.09 -5.15 15.30
CA VAL A 140 -14.82 -3.95 14.86
C VAL A 140 -15.59 -4.15 13.55
N GLY A 141 -15.60 -5.34 12.98
CA GLY A 141 -16.45 -5.70 11.86
C GLY A 141 -15.85 -5.45 10.47
N TYR A 142 -14.54 -5.35 10.35
CA TYR A 142 -13.87 -5.27 9.06
C TYR A 142 -13.33 -6.62 8.61
N ARG A 143 -13.20 -6.80 7.29
CA ARG A 143 -12.59 -8.01 6.72
C ARG A 143 -11.10 -8.06 7.03
N GLU A 144 -10.54 -9.26 7.00
CA GLU A 144 -9.11 -9.45 6.97
C GLU A 144 -8.56 -8.81 5.70
N ILE A 145 -7.43 -8.08 5.80
CA ILE A 145 -6.75 -7.47 4.66
C ILE A 145 -5.42 -8.16 4.43
N PRO A 146 -5.22 -8.83 3.28
CA PRO A 146 -3.91 -9.34 2.91
C PRO A 146 -2.92 -8.19 2.70
N ILE A 147 -1.68 -8.37 3.16
CA ILE A 147 -0.60 -7.41 2.97
C ILE A 147 0.52 -8.12 2.22
N TYR A 148 0.78 -7.68 0.99
CA TYR A 148 1.74 -8.32 0.10
C TYR A 148 2.78 -7.31 -0.40
N THR A 149 3.94 -7.84 -0.79
CA THR A 149 4.95 -7.06 -1.52
C THR A 149 4.61 -7.04 -3.02
N PRO A 150 5.14 -6.07 -3.77
CA PRO A 150 5.05 -6.11 -5.24
C PRO A 150 5.54 -7.41 -5.85
N THR A 151 6.58 -8.02 -5.29
CA THR A 151 7.11 -9.30 -5.77
C THR A 151 6.05 -10.41 -5.81
N ILE A 152 5.20 -10.47 -4.78
CA ILE A 152 4.12 -11.47 -4.72
C ILE A 152 3.12 -11.26 -5.86
N LEU A 153 2.75 -10.01 -6.13
CA LEU A 153 1.78 -9.71 -7.18
C LEU A 153 2.31 -10.09 -8.57
N ILE A 154 3.54 -9.69 -8.89
CA ILE A 154 4.13 -9.98 -10.20
C ILE A 154 4.44 -11.47 -10.37
N SER A 155 4.78 -12.18 -9.30
CA SER A 155 5.03 -13.62 -9.33
C SER A 155 3.75 -14.42 -9.59
N GLY A 156 2.60 -13.93 -9.12
CA GLY A 156 1.29 -14.54 -9.37
C GLY A 156 0.89 -14.53 -10.85
N GLY A 157 1.53 -13.70 -11.69
CA GLY A 157 1.31 -13.65 -13.13
C GLY A 157 2.27 -14.50 -13.96
N THR A 158 3.19 -15.24 -13.34
CA THR A 158 4.24 -16.01 -14.04
C THR A 158 4.01 -17.50 -14.03
N GLU A 159 2.79 -17.97 -13.79
CA GLU A 159 2.48 -19.41 -13.84
C GLU A 159 2.70 -20.03 -15.23
N ASP A 160 2.92 -19.23 -16.26
CA ASP A 160 3.14 -19.69 -17.62
C ASP A 160 4.61 -19.94 -17.96
N ASP A 161 5.52 -19.75 -17.04
CA ASP A 161 6.98 -19.93 -17.26
C ASP A 161 7.52 -21.29 -16.79
N THR A 162 6.63 -22.25 -16.59
CA THR A 162 7.05 -23.61 -16.29
C THR A 162 7.04 -24.48 -17.53
#